data_015a54060886fca36bf1b676279fea1f
#
_entry.id   015a54060886fca36bf1b676279fea1f
#
_cell.length_a   1.000
_cell.length_b   1.000
_cell.length_c   1.000
_cell.angle_alpha   90.00
_cell.angle_beta   90.00
_cell.angle_gamma   90.00
#
_symmetry.space_group_name_H-M   'P 1'
#
loop_
_entity.id
_entity.type
_entity.pdbx_description
1 polymer ?
#
loop_
_entity_poly.entity_id
_entity_poly.type
_entity_poly.pdbx_seq_one_letter_code
_entity_poly.pdbx_strand_id
1 'polypeptide(L)'
;MTNLAWNIERVLPSAIADLHKLISIPSISSMPEHDGDVTACRDTVAGLFRDLGAAEVKFLDGGGKPAVWAHFPGPEGTPTVLLYAHYDVQPTGDADAWTSPAFEPTERDGRLYARGSADDKGGVALHVAALRVFNGKPPVGVKVFIEGEEEVGSPSMPTLLDRYRDELAADVYVVADSVNWEVGKPSLTTSLRGVAACEVTVSTLAEGLHSGQFGGVVPDALTALCRLLATLHDEAGNVAIEGLVSGTAPDLDYPEDRLQEETGLLEGVSQTGDGSVVERMWFKPSASVLAIDATPVAKASNTLVPSARAKVSVRLAPGQDPAAAARALEEHLRSNAPWGARVEIDSEQVGAPSRITLDGPRAEAARAAFREAFGVDAVEIGCGGSIPIVAEFADRNPGALVLVTAVTDPNSRMHGIDESLDLGDFAKAALAETLLLNNLAG
;
A
#
# COMPACT_ATOMS: atom_id res chain seq x y z
N MET A 1 -33.76 -1.19 18.29
CA MET A 1 -32.60 -0.96 17.45
C MET A 1 -31.43 -0.60 18.36
N THR A 2 -30.39 -1.41 18.38
CA THR A 2 -29.16 -1.14 19.15
C THR A 2 -28.53 0.10 18.53
N ASN A 3 -28.27 1.15 19.31
CA ASN A 3 -27.62 2.35 18.79
C ASN A 3 -26.11 2.03 18.61
N LEU A 4 -25.73 1.55 17.43
CA LEU A 4 -24.36 1.14 17.11
C LEU A 4 -23.38 2.32 17.23
N ALA A 5 -23.81 3.53 16.86
CA ALA A 5 -22.99 4.74 17.01
C ALA A 5 -22.63 4.99 18.49
N TRP A 6 -23.59 4.88 19.41
CA TRP A 6 -23.30 5.01 20.83
C TRP A 6 -22.40 3.90 21.36
N ASN A 7 -22.54 2.67 20.84
CA ASN A 7 -21.66 1.56 21.23
C ASN A 7 -20.24 1.78 20.76
N ILE A 8 -20.02 2.30 19.53
CA ILE A 8 -18.70 2.67 19.03
C ILE A 8 -18.05 3.72 19.94
N GLU A 9 -18.75 4.81 20.27
CA GLU A 9 -18.21 5.85 21.18
C GLU A 9 -17.70 5.27 22.51
N ARG A 10 -18.35 4.24 23.03
CA ARG A 10 -17.95 3.58 24.28
C ARG A 10 -16.72 2.68 24.15
N VAL A 11 -16.51 2.06 23.00
CA VAL A 11 -15.36 1.13 22.80
C VAL A 11 -14.13 1.83 22.27
N LEU A 12 -14.28 3.00 21.62
CA LEU A 12 -13.17 3.76 21.02
C LEU A 12 -11.99 4.00 21.97
N PRO A 13 -12.19 4.48 23.22
CA PRO A 13 -11.06 4.72 24.12
C PRO A 13 -10.21 3.46 24.36
N SER A 14 -10.85 2.29 24.43
CA SER A 14 -10.12 1.02 24.60
C SER A 14 -9.46 0.54 23.31
N ALA A 15 -10.06 0.81 22.15
CA ALA A 15 -9.45 0.49 20.86
C ALA A 15 -8.22 1.39 20.57
N ILE A 16 -8.29 2.68 20.90
CA ILE A 16 -7.16 3.60 20.81
C ILE A 16 -6.05 3.18 21.79
N ALA A 17 -6.38 2.75 23.00
CA ALA A 17 -5.38 2.23 23.96
C ALA A 17 -4.70 0.95 23.44
N ASP A 18 -5.40 0.09 22.72
CA ASP A 18 -4.81 -1.09 22.06
C ASP A 18 -3.94 -0.67 20.87
N LEU A 19 -4.36 0.32 20.08
CA LEU A 19 -3.53 0.89 19.01
C LEU A 19 -2.22 1.46 19.57
N HIS A 20 -2.26 2.19 20.69
CA HIS A 20 -1.05 2.69 21.36
C HIS A 20 -0.09 1.56 21.73
N LYS A 21 -0.61 0.42 22.24
CA LYS A 21 0.24 -0.76 22.55
C LYS A 21 0.89 -1.35 21.29
N LEU A 22 0.12 -1.47 20.19
CA LEU A 22 0.64 -1.98 18.92
C LEU A 22 1.73 -1.06 18.37
N ILE A 23 1.48 0.25 18.36
CA ILE A 23 2.43 1.27 17.88
C ILE A 23 3.75 1.21 18.64
N SER A 24 3.71 1.03 19.98
CA SER A 24 4.90 1.00 20.82
C SER A 24 5.83 -0.19 20.55
N ILE A 25 5.44 -1.12 19.67
CA ILE A 25 6.26 -2.25 19.24
C ILE A 25 6.78 -1.95 17.83
N PRO A 26 8.10 -1.72 17.62
CA PRO A 26 8.68 -1.35 16.33
C PRO A 26 8.80 -2.57 15.39
N SER A 27 7.68 -3.08 14.91
CA SER A 27 7.58 -4.27 14.07
C SER A 27 8.02 -4.03 12.61
N ILE A 28 9.25 -3.57 12.42
CA ILE A 28 9.83 -3.27 11.09
C ILE A 28 10.22 -4.59 10.41
N SER A 29 9.43 -5.04 9.45
CA SER A 29 9.60 -6.36 8.80
C SER A 29 10.84 -6.47 7.92
N SER A 30 11.32 -5.35 7.35
CA SER A 30 12.48 -5.29 6.47
C SER A 30 13.83 -5.33 7.18
N MET A 31 13.86 -5.25 8.53
CA MET A 31 15.08 -5.13 9.32
C MET A 31 15.23 -6.33 10.27
N PRO A 32 16.21 -7.23 10.06
CA PRO A 32 16.38 -8.44 10.88
C PRO A 32 16.55 -8.19 12.39
N GLU A 33 17.10 -7.05 12.78
CA GLU A 33 17.23 -6.63 14.18
C GLU A 33 15.87 -6.46 14.89
N HIS A 34 14.78 -6.25 14.11
CA HIS A 34 13.41 -6.13 14.60
C HIS A 34 12.59 -7.43 14.53
N ASP A 35 13.18 -8.58 14.19
CA ASP A 35 12.46 -9.87 14.13
C ASP A 35 11.78 -10.22 15.47
N GLY A 36 12.40 -9.86 16.59
CA GLY A 36 11.83 -9.99 17.93
C GLY A 36 10.60 -9.12 18.14
N ASP A 37 10.62 -7.88 17.63
CA ASP A 37 9.52 -6.93 17.72
C ASP A 37 8.35 -7.34 16.81
N VAL A 38 8.65 -7.82 15.60
CA VAL A 38 7.64 -8.39 14.67
C VAL A 38 6.90 -9.56 15.34
N THR A 39 7.65 -10.46 16.02
CA THR A 39 7.07 -11.57 16.79
C THR A 39 6.22 -11.06 17.96
N ALA A 40 6.68 -10.07 18.70
CA ALA A 40 5.96 -9.49 19.84
C ALA A 40 4.67 -8.77 19.40
N CYS A 41 4.71 -8.07 18.26
CA CYS A 41 3.53 -7.43 17.66
C CYS A 41 2.50 -8.48 17.24
N ARG A 42 2.91 -9.53 16.52
CA ARG A 42 2.06 -10.68 16.17
C ARG A 42 1.35 -11.27 17.39
N ASP A 43 2.10 -11.54 18.44
CA ASP A 43 1.56 -12.15 19.66
C ASP A 43 0.58 -11.22 20.38
N THR A 44 0.84 -9.90 20.33
CA THR A 44 -0.05 -8.87 20.88
C THR A 44 -1.35 -8.83 20.07
N VAL A 45 -1.29 -8.80 18.74
CA VAL A 45 -2.47 -8.87 17.85
C VAL A 45 -3.29 -10.11 18.14
N ALA A 46 -2.66 -11.29 18.22
CA ALA A 46 -3.35 -12.53 18.55
C ALA A 46 -4.02 -12.48 19.94
N GLY A 47 -3.39 -11.81 20.91
CA GLY A 47 -3.94 -11.55 22.24
C GLY A 47 -5.25 -10.75 22.17
N LEU A 48 -5.28 -9.67 21.40
CA LEU A 48 -6.48 -8.83 21.23
C LEU A 48 -7.69 -9.63 20.74
N PHE A 49 -7.53 -10.49 19.75
CA PHE A 49 -8.64 -11.30 19.22
C PHE A 49 -9.05 -12.43 20.19
N ARG A 50 -8.11 -13.01 20.97
CA ARG A 50 -8.47 -13.94 22.06
C ARG A 50 -9.29 -13.27 23.15
N ASP A 51 -8.89 -12.07 23.55
CA ASP A 51 -9.58 -11.30 24.59
C ASP A 51 -10.98 -10.84 24.13
N LEU A 52 -11.18 -10.66 22.82
CA LEU A 52 -12.50 -10.42 22.21
C LEU A 52 -13.40 -11.67 22.18
N GLY A 53 -12.85 -12.86 22.50
CA GLY A 53 -13.62 -14.10 22.54
C GLY A 53 -13.74 -14.81 21.19
N ALA A 54 -12.75 -14.68 20.30
CA ALA A 54 -12.67 -15.49 19.09
C ALA A 54 -12.74 -17.00 19.43
N ALA A 55 -13.50 -17.75 18.65
CA ALA A 55 -13.65 -19.20 18.86
C ALA A 55 -12.33 -19.94 18.57
N GLU A 56 -11.51 -19.40 17.69
CA GLU A 56 -10.18 -19.90 17.36
C GLU A 56 -9.26 -18.73 17.01
N VAL A 57 -8.01 -18.79 17.49
CA VAL A 57 -6.91 -17.89 17.08
C VAL A 57 -5.66 -18.74 16.83
N LYS A 58 -5.12 -18.65 15.61
CA LYS A 58 -3.92 -19.40 15.23
C LYS A 58 -2.98 -18.55 14.36
N PHE A 59 -1.75 -19.01 14.23
CA PHE A 59 -0.79 -18.43 13.30
C PHE A 59 -0.78 -19.22 11.99
N LEU A 60 -0.87 -18.51 10.88
CA LEU A 60 -0.74 -19.09 9.54
C LEU A 60 0.70 -18.89 9.09
N ASP A 61 1.37 -20.00 8.78
CA ASP A 61 2.79 -20.00 8.39
C ASP A 61 2.92 -20.29 6.89
N GLY A 62 3.42 -19.30 6.15
CA GLY A 62 3.75 -19.38 4.71
C GLY A 62 5.25 -19.53 4.43
N GLY A 63 6.08 -19.62 5.47
CA GLY A 63 7.55 -19.67 5.37
C GLY A 63 8.24 -18.33 5.61
N GLY A 64 7.49 -17.27 5.90
CA GLY A 64 7.97 -15.94 6.25
C GLY A 64 7.52 -15.50 7.65
N LYS A 65 7.11 -14.24 7.81
CA LYS A 65 6.53 -13.75 9.08
C LYS A 65 5.09 -14.29 9.21
N PRO A 66 4.77 -15.09 10.26
CA PRO A 66 3.46 -15.73 10.34
C PRO A 66 2.33 -14.73 10.52
N ALA A 67 1.25 -14.91 9.76
CA ALA A 67 0.04 -14.10 9.90
C ALA A 67 -0.81 -14.55 11.10
N VAL A 68 -1.56 -13.64 11.68
CA VAL A 68 -2.58 -13.94 12.71
C VAL A 68 -3.90 -14.17 12.02
N TRP A 69 -4.53 -15.31 12.34
CA TRP A 69 -5.89 -15.60 11.91
C TRP A 69 -6.78 -15.83 13.12
N ALA A 70 -7.99 -15.26 13.08
CA ALA A 70 -9.00 -15.46 14.12
C ALA A 70 -10.37 -15.71 13.51
N HIS A 71 -11.22 -16.44 14.22
CA HIS A 71 -12.58 -16.78 13.77
C HIS A 71 -13.63 -16.48 14.84
N PHE A 72 -14.67 -15.75 14.41
CA PHE A 72 -15.87 -15.45 15.16
C PHE A 72 -17.05 -16.05 14.38
N PRO A 73 -17.67 -17.16 14.85
CA PRO A 73 -18.79 -17.77 14.19
C PRO A 73 -20.00 -16.86 14.14
N GLY A 74 -20.62 -16.71 12.97
CA GLY A 74 -21.91 -16.04 12.80
C GLY A 74 -23.11 -16.99 12.95
N PRO A 75 -24.33 -16.42 12.97
CA PRO A 75 -25.55 -17.22 12.86
C PRO A 75 -25.60 -18.04 11.57
N GLU A 76 -26.27 -19.19 11.60
CA GLU A 76 -26.42 -20.04 10.41
C GLU A 76 -27.13 -19.31 9.27
N GLY A 77 -26.58 -19.43 8.05
CA GLY A 77 -27.12 -18.81 6.84
C GLY A 77 -26.69 -17.37 6.61
N THR A 78 -25.91 -16.78 7.51
CA THR A 78 -25.31 -15.46 7.29
C THR A 78 -24.01 -15.56 6.45
N PRO A 79 -23.64 -14.50 5.71
CA PRO A 79 -22.37 -14.49 4.98
C PRO A 79 -21.16 -14.49 5.92
N THR A 80 -20.01 -14.86 5.38
CA THR A 80 -18.72 -14.74 6.06
C THR A 80 -17.97 -13.52 5.54
N VAL A 81 -17.47 -12.68 6.44
CA VAL A 81 -16.62 -11.52 6.16
C VAL A 81 -15.21 -11.84 6.60
N LEU A 82 -14.20 -11.57 5.77
CA LEU A 82 -12.81 -11.58 6.18
C LEU A 82 -12.31 -10.14 6.29
N LEU A 83 -11.81 -9.81 7.47
CA LEU A 83 -11.20 -8.52 7.81
C LEU A 83 -9.67 -8.64 7.68
N TYR A 84 -9.09 -7.82 6.83
CA TYR A 84 -7.65 -7.81 6.54
C TYR A 84 -7.00 -6.50 6.95
N ALA A 85 -5.83 -6.60 7.56
CA ALA A 85 -4.89 -5.54 7.86
C ALA A 85 -3.48 -6.15 7.99
N HIS A 86 -2.45 -5.31 8.25
CA HIS A 86 -1.12 -5.83 8.56
C HIS A 86 -0.55 -5.25 9.86
N TYR A 87 0.41 -5.95 10.49
CA TYR A 87 1.01 -5.55 11.76
C TYR A 87 2.47 -5.12 11.64
N ASP A 88 3.09 -5.33 10.50
CA ASP A 88 4.43 -4.81 10.22
C ASP A 88 4.37 -3.35 9.78
N VAL A 89 5.51 -2.69 9.79
CA VAL A 89 5.62 -1.26 9.47
C VAL A 89 6.93 -0.96 8.74
N GLN A 90 6.95 0.15 7.98
CA GLN A 90 8.15 0.69 7.36
C GLN A 90 9.17 1.22 8.39
N PRO A 91 10.47 1.28 8.04
CA PRO A 91 11.47 2.00 8.80
C PRO A 91 11.09 3.47 9.02
N THR A 92 11.56 4.05 10.12
CA THR A 92 11.24 5.44 10.49
C THR A 92 11.96 6.51 9.67
N GLY A 93 12.98 6.13 8.90
CA GLY A 93 13.87 7.09 8.25
C GLY A 93 14.72 7.83 9.28
N ASP A 94 14.93 9.15 9.06
CA ASP A 94 15.69 10.00 9.97
C ASP A 94 14.91 10.25 11.26
N ALA A 95 15.34 9.61 12.35
CA ALA A 95 14.66 9.72 13.64
C ALA A 95 14.69 11.15 14.23
N ASP A 96 15.69 11.95 13.90
CA ASP A 96 15.82 13.32 14.39
C ASP A 96 14.86 14.30 13.68
N ALA A 97 14.29 13.89 12.56
CA ALA A 97 13.32 14.67 11.80
C ALA A 97 11.88 14.54 12.34
N TRP A 98 11.60 13.54 13.19
CA TRP A 98 10.28 13.37 13.80
C TRP A 98 10.01 14.41 14.88
N THR A 99 8.81 15.01 14.88
CA THR A 99 8.39 15.96 15.92
C THR A 99 8.21 15.30 17.30
N SER A 100 7.81 14.01 17.31
CA SER A 100 7.77 13.14 18.49
C SER A 100 8.35 11.78 18.11
N PRO A 101 8.94 10.99 19.04
CA PRO A 101 9.54 9.70 18.68
C PRO A 101 8.56 8.79 17.94
N ALA A 102 9.01 8.17 16.84
CA ALA A 102 8.17 7.45 15.89
C ALA A 102 7.33 6.31 16.49
N PHE A 103 7.78 5.69 17.58
CA PHE A 103 7.07 4.60 18.27
C PHE A 103 6.51 5.01 19.64
N GLU A 104 6.41 6.32 19.91
CA GLU A 104 5.74 6.88 21.08
C GLU A 104 4.45 7.59 20.63
N PRO A 105 3.28 6.91 20.64
CA PRO A 105 2.03 7.46 20.11
C PRO A 105 1.68 8.77 20.80
N THR A 106 1.60 9.84 20.04
CA THR A 106 1.41 11.20 20.55
C THR A 106 0.20 11.85 19.88
N GLU A 107 -0.80 12.22 20.68
CA GLU A 107 -1.98 12.94 20.19
C GLU A 107 -1.71 14.44 20.10
N ARG A 108 -1.99 15.03 18.94
CA ARG A 108 -1.94 16.47 18.67
C ARG A 108 -3.05 16.85 17.71
N ASP A 109 -3.79 17.90 17.99
CA ASP A 109 -4.79 18.50 17.11
C ASP A 109 -5.80 17.49 16.51
N GLY A 110 -6.22 16.50 17.30
CA GLY A 110 -7.16 15.46 16.89
C GLY A 110 -6.57 14.31 16.05
N ARG A 111 -5.24 14.30 15.91
CA ARG A 111 -4.51 13.23 15.20
C ARG A 111 -3.56 12.48 16.14
N LEU A 112 -3.39 11.19 15.90
CA LEU A 112 -2.42 10.32 16.58
C LEU A 112 -1.18 10.17 15.71
N TYR A 113 -0.06 10.73 16.14
CA TYR A 113 1.21 10.73 15.43
C TYR A 113 2.08 9.57 15.90
N ALA A 114 2.41 8.66 15.01
CA ALA A 114 3.42 7.61 15.17
C ALA A 114 3.56 6.79 13.88
N ARG A 115 4.67 6.06 13.70
CA ARG A 115 4.81 5.05 12.66
C ARG A 115 3.86 3.87 12.91
N GLY A 116 3.08 3.47 11.89
CA GLY A 116 2.05 2.44 12.00
C GLY A 116 0.74 2.92 12.60
N SER A 117 0.59 4.22 12.91
CA SER A 117 -0.68 4.75 13.41
C SER A 117 -1.78 4.68 12.35
N ALA A 118 -1.42 4.89 11.11
CA ALA A 118 -2.29 4.90 9.95
C ALA A 118 -2.05 3.67 9.06
N ASP A 119 -0.81 3.24 8.90
CA ASP A 119 -0.37 2.18 8.00
C ASP A 119 0.38 1.08 8.77
N ASP A 120 -0.26 -0.05 9.17
CA ASP A 120 -1.70 -0.34 9.15
C ASP A 120 -2.18 -0.89 10.51
N LYS A 121 -1.47 -0.57 11.61
CA LYS A 121 -1.96 -0.92 12.97
C LYS A 121 -3.28 -0.21 13.28
N GLY A 122 -3.54 0.93 12.61
CA GLY A 122 -4.84 1.59 12.60
C GLY A 122 -5.96 0.69 12.08
N GLY A 123 -5.74 -0.02 10.97
CA GLY A 123 -6.66 -1.02 10.43
C GLY A 123 -6.88 -2.19 11.39
N VAL A 124 -5.83 -2.69 12.04
CA VAL A 124 -5.98 -3.71 13.11
C VAL A 124 -6.88 -3.21 14.23
N ALA A 125 -6.65 -1.98 14.72
CA ALA A 125 -7.45 -1.39 15.80
C ALA A 125 -8.90 -1.09 15.36
N LEU A 126 -9.11 -0.77 14.09
CA LEU A 126 -10.43 -0.62 13.46
C LEU A 126 -11.24 -1.91 13.60
N HIS A 127 -10.67 -3.03 13.15
CA HIS A 127 -11.31 -4.35 13.25
C HIS A 127 -11.61 -4.75 14.70
N VAL A 128 -10.66 -4.48 15.61
CA VAL A 128 -10.85 -4.69 17.06
C VAL A 128 -12.03 -3.86 17.58
N ALA A 129 -12.14 -2.58 17.19
CA ALA A 129 -13.24 -1.71 17.61
C ALA A 129 -14.61 -2.23 17.12
N ALA A 130 -14.72 -2.57 15.84
CA ALA A 130 -15.93 -3.09 15.25
C ALA A 130 -16.41 -4.38 15.93
N LEU A 131 -15.51 -5.36 16.13
CA LEU A 131 -15.85 -6.61 16.81
C LEU A 131 -16.18 -6.43 18.30
N ARG A 132 -15.55 -5.46 18.97
CA ARG A 132 -15.81 -5.13 20.38
C ARG A 132 -17.23 -4.61 20.61
N VAL A 133 -17.81 -3.90 19.64
CA VAL A 133 -19.22 -3.45 19.68
C VAL A 133 -20.18 -4.63 19.85
N PHE A 134 -19.86 -5.75 19.23
CA PHE A 134 -20.65 -6.98 19.28
C PHE A 134 -20.25 -7.93 20.44
N ASN A 135 -19.32 -7.51 21.32
CA ASN A 135 -18.75 -8.34 22.38
C ASN A 135 -18.26 -9.71 21.86
N GLY A 136 -17.60 -9.70 20.70
CA GLY A 136 -17.09 -10.89 20.03
C GLY A 136 -18.15 -11.83 19.43
N LYS A 137 -19.39 -11.38 19.30
CA LYS A 137 -20.52 -12.11 18.69
C LYS A 137 -21.10 -11.30 17.54
N PRO A 138 -20.41 -11.16 16.43
CA PRO A 138 -20.88 -10.40 15.29
C PRO A 138 -22.12 -11.04 14.67
N PRO A 139 -22.97 -10.26 13.97
CA PRO A 139 -24.22 -10.74 13.37
C PRO A 139 -24.00 -11.57 12.10
N VAL A 140 -22.76 -11.64 11.60
CA VAL A 140 -22.30 -12.47 10.47
C VAL A 140 -21.08 -13.27 10.88
N GLY A 141 -20.70 -14.30 10.13
CA GLY A 141 -19.41 -14.96 10.35
C GLY A 141 -18.27 -13.99 10.07
N VAL A 142 -17.29 -13.89 10.99
CA VAL A 142 -16.10 -13.04 10.77
C VAL A 142 -14.83 -13.88 10.90
N LYS A 143 -13.99 -13.77 9.90
CA LYS A 143 -12.60 -14.19 9.92
C LYS A 143 -11.72 -12.95 9.92
N VAL A 144 -10.63 -13.01 10.67
CA VAL A 144 -9.62 -11.95 10.69
C VAL A 144 -8.34 -12.54 10.15
N PHE A 145 -7.66 -11.78 9.29
CA PHE A 145 -6.37 -12.15 8.72
C PHE A 145 -5.44 -10.94 8.76
N ILE A 146 -4.47 -10.94 9.69
CA ILE A 146 -3.51 -9.85 9.88
C ILE A 146 -2.13 -10.38 9.53
N GLU A 147 -1.54 -9.90 8.44
CA GLU A 147 -0.23 -10.34 7.99
C GLU A 147 0.93 -9.52 8.60
N GLY A 148 2.15 -9.98 8.41
CA GLY A 148 3.36 -9.36 8.96
C GLY A 148 4.48 -9.14 7.94
N GLU A 149 4.15 -9.10 6.65
CA GLU A 149 5.10 -8.97 5.53
C GLU A 149 4.57 -8.06 4.42
N GLU A 150 3.51 -7.29 4.65
CA GLU A 150 2.95 -6.41 3.63
C GLU A 150 3.99 -5.43 3.12
N GLU A 151 4.69 -4.80 4.04
CA GLU A 151 5.69 -3.75 3.79
C GLU A 151 6.97 -4.22 3.07
N VAL A 152 7.11 -5.54 2.89
CA VAL A 152 8.17 -6.16 2.07
C VAL A 152 7.60 -6.91 0.85
N GLY A 153 6.33 -6.66 0.52
CA GLY A 153 5.66 -7.19 -0.67
C GLY A 153 5.08 -8.58 -0.50
N SER A 154 4.75 -9.01 0.71
CA SER A 154 4.03 -10.26 1.05
C SER A 154 4.62 -11.52 0.40
N PRO A 155 5.93 -11.82 0.54
CA PRO A 155 6.59 -12.91 -0.18
C PRO A 155 6.02 -14.29 0.14
N SER A 156 5.46 -14.51 1.33
CA SER A 156 4.84 -15.78 1.72
C SER A 156 3.35 -15.90 1.37
N MET A 157 2.71 -14.83 0.90
CA MET A 157 1.28 -14.77 0.62
C MET A 157 0.79 -15.86 -0.34
N PRO A 158 1.44 -16.15 -1.48
CA PRO A 158 1.00 -17.23 -2.35
C PRO A 158 0.92 -18.60 -1.63
N THR A 159 1.89 -18.88 -0.75
CA THR A 159 1.91 -20.10 0.07
C THR A 159 0.79 -20.11 1.11
N LEU A 160 0.52 -18.97 1.76
CA LEU A 160 -0.57 -18.82 2.73
C LEU A 160 -1.93 -19.10 2.07
N LEU A 161 -2.19 -18.47 0.93
CA LEU A 161 -3.44 -18.61 0.17
C LEU A 161 -3.66 -20.04 -0.35
N ASP A 162 -2.60 -20.76 -0.72
CA ASP A 162 -2.70 -22.16 -1.17
C ASP A 162 -2.91 -23.13 -0.01
N ARG A 163 -2.17 -22.93 1.09
CA ARG A 163 -2.20 -23.83 2.25
C ARG A 163 -3.44 -23.67 3.11
N TYR A 164 -3.95 -22.44 3.26
CA TYR A 164 -5.04 -22.09 4.18
C TYR A 164 -6.29 -21.59 3.42
N ARG A 165 -6.59 -22.23 2.31
CA ARG A 165 -7.70 -21.83 1.43
C ARG A 165 -9.05 -21.75 2.16
N ASP A 166 -9.36 -22.71 3.02
CA ASP A 166 -10.64 -22.77 3.74
C ASP A 166 -10.71 -21.71 4.83
N GLU A 167 -9.59 -21.44 5.50
CA GLU A 167 -9.48 -20.38 6.49
C GLU A 167 -9.68 -18.99 5.89
N LEU A 168 -9.16 -18.78 4.67
CA LEU A 168 -9.15 -17.49 4.00
C LEU A 168 -10.33 -17.28 3.05
N ALA A 169 -11.16 -18.32 2.80
CA ALA A 169 -12.38 -18.16 2.00
C ALA A 169 -13.43 -17.33 2.72
N ALA A 170 -14.02 -16.37 2.03
CA ALA A 170 -15.09 -15.50 2.54
C ALA A 170 -16.04 -15.04 1.42
N ASP A 171 -17.21 -14.55 1.79
CA ASP A 171 -18.18 -13.92 0.88
C ASP A 171 -17.89 -12.45 0.64
N VAL A 172 -17.28 -11.79 1.62
CA VAL A 172 -16.86 -10.39 1.59
C VAL A 172 -15.46 -10.28 2.21
N TYR A 173 -14.56 -9.61 1.52
CA TYR A 173 -13.25 -9.23 2.02
C TYR A 173 -13.25 -7.73 2.30
N VAL A 174 -12.81 -7.32 3.48
CA VAL A 174 -12.60 -5.92 3.85
C VAL A 174 -11.11 -5.72 4.09
N VAL A 175 -10.47 -4.97 3.22
CA VAL A 175 -9.05 -4.64 3.27
C VAL A 175 -8.95 -3.19 3.75
N ALA A 176 -8.50 -2.97 4.99
CA ALA A 176 -8.49 -1.65 5.61
C ALA A 176 -7.15 -0.91 5.41
N ASP A 177 -6.60 -0.98 4.21
CA ASP A 177 -5.25 -0.56 3.86
C ASP A 177 -5.23 0.37 2.62
N SER A 178 -6.05 1.42 2.65
CA SER A 178 -6.11 2.42 1.58
C SER A 178 -6.32 3.82 2.15
N VAL A 179 -6.53 4.82 1.28
CA VAL A 179 -6.65 6.23 1.63
C VAL A 179 -8.07 6.75 1.41
N ASN A 180 -8.59 7.55 2.35
CA ASN A 180 -9.82 8.31 2.18
C ASN A 180 -9.62 9.47 1.21
N TRP A 181 -10.71 9.92 0.56
CA TRP A 181 -10.67 11.05 -0.38
C TRP A 181 -10.17 12.32 0.28
N GLU A 182 -10.65 12.62 1.46
CA GLU A 182 -10.22 13.72 2.33
C GLU A 182 -10.73 13.46 3.75
N VAL A 183 -10.23 14.18 4.74
CA VAL A 183 -10.74 14.08 6.11
C VAL A 183 -12.25 14.36 6.13
N GLY A 184 -13.01 13.44 6.69
CA GLY A 184 -14.48 13.50 6.74
C GLY A 184 -15.21 12.98 5.52
N LYS A 185 -14.50 12.60 4.45
CA LYS A 185 -15.08 12.07 3.22
C LYS A 185 -14.44 10.75 2.83
N PRO A 186 -15.13 9.64 3.10
CA PRO A 186 -14.57 8.30 2.92
C PRO A 186 -14.42 7.96 1.45
N SER A 187 -13.59 6.97 1.17
CA SER A 187 -13.48 6.36 -0.15
C SER A 187 -13.71 4.85 -0.12
N LEU A 188 -14.06 4.32 -1.28
CA LEU A 188 -13.98 2.91 -1.63
C LEU A 188 -13.05 2.78 -2.83
N THR A 189 -11.96 2.05 -2.68
CA THR A 189 -10.98 1.89 -3.76
C THR A 189 -11.47 0.87 -4.77
N THR A 190 -11.59 1.28 -6.03
CA THR A 190 -12.11 0.46 -7.13
C THR A 190 -11.03 0.03 -8.12
N SER A 191 -9.80 0.53 -7.96
CA SER A 191 -8.66 0.06 -8.74
C SER A 191 -7.35 0.29 -8.01
N LEU A 192 -6.40 -0.62 -8.25
CA LEU A 192 -5.03 -0.54 -7.75
C LEU A 192 -4.08 -0.62 -8.94
N ARG A 193 -3.01 0.17 -8.92
CA ARG A 193 -1.95 0.02 -9.92
C ARG A 193 -1.08 -1.19 -9.59
N GLY A 194 -0.59 -1.85 -10.64
CA GLY A 194 0.45 -2.86 -10.52
C GLY A 194 1.85 -2.24 -10.47
N VAL A 195 2.85 -3.11 -10.47
CA VAL A 195 4.26 -2.71 -10.50
C VAL A 195 5.07 -3.67 -11.36
N ALA A 196 6.05 -3.12 -12.09
CA ALA A 196 7.17 -3.87 -12.68
C ALA A 196 8.45 -3.13 -12.34
N ALA A 197 9.42 -3.81 -11.72
CA ALA A 197 10.68 -3.20 -11.33
C ALA A 197 11.87 -4.07 -11.73
N CYS A 198 12.97 -3.44 -12.05
CA CYS A 198 14.22 -4.11 -12.39
C CYS A 198 15.44 -3.32 -11.93
N GLU A 199 16.55 -4.02 -11.74
CA GLU A 199 17.87 -3.41 -11.74
C GLU A 199 18.44 -3.41 -13.18
N VAL A 200 18.97 -2.29 -13.61
CA VAL A 200 19.64 -2.14 -14.90
C VAL A 200 21.10 -1.77 -14.69
N THR A 201 22.01 -2.55 -15.25
CA THR A 201 23.45 -2.30 -15.25
C THR A 201 23.89 -1.94 -16.65
N VAL A 202 24.53 -0.79 -16.80
CA VAL A 202 25.13 -0.32 -18.06
C VAL A 202 26.65 -0.40 -17.95
N SER A 203 27.30 -1.06 -18.94
CA SER A 203 28.75 -1.19 -19.01
C SER A 203 29.26 -0.70 -20.34
N THR A 204 30.35 0.08 -20.31
CA THR A 204 30.99 0.69 -21.51
C THR A 204 32.47 0.40 -21.64
N LEU A 205 33.13 0.06 -20.53
CA LEU A 205 34.59 -0.13 -20.47
C LEU A 205 34.91 -1.38 -19.65
N ALA A 206 36.09 -1.97 -19.88
CA ALA A 206 36.58 -3.08 -19.07
C ALA A 206 37.15 -2.62 -17.72
N GLU A 207 37.69 -1.39 -17.67
CA GLU A 207 38.27 -0.77 -16.46
C GLU A 207 38.15 0.74 -16.52
N GLY A 208 38.35 1.42 -15.39
CA GLY A 208 38.29 2.88 -15.30
C GLY A 208 39.44 3.54 -16.09
N LEU A 209 39.13 4.62 -16.80
CA LEU A 209 40.10 5.37 -17.60
C LEU A 209 40.19 6.84 -17.19
N HIS A 210 41.35 7.46 -17.43
CA HIS A 210 41.54 8.88 -17.15
C HIS A 210 40.65 9.74 -18.06
N SER A 211 39.71 10.48 -17.47
CA SER A 211 38.68 11.25 -18.20
C SER A 211 39.27 12.37 -19.07
N GLY A 212 40.39 12.99 -18.64
CA GLY A 212 41.09 14.01 -19.41
C GLY A 212 41.81 13.49 -20.64
N GLN A 213 42.17 12.20 -20.68
CA GLN A 213 42.83 11.58 -21.82
C GLN A 213 41.86 10.96 -22.82
N PHE A 214 40.79 10.31 -22.30
CA PHE A 214 39.89 9.51 -23.12
C PHE A 214 38.46 10.04 -23.15
N GLY A 215 38.15 11.06 -22.36
CA GLY A 215 36.88 11.75 -22.42
C GLY A 215 36.62 12.40 -23.78
N GLY A 216 35.44 12.28 -24.32
CA GLY A 216 35.09 12.74 -25.67
C GLY A 216 35.35 11.69 -26.79
N VAL A 217 36.03 10.58 -26.46
CA VAL A 217 36.33 9.49 -27.43
C VAL A 217 35.59 8.21 -27.01
N VAL A 218 35.59 7.86 -25.72
CA VAL A 218 34.91 6.67 -25.20
C VAL A 218 33.79 7.08 -24.24
N PRO A 219 32.66 6.36 -24.24
CA PRO A 219 31.56 6.67 -23.36
C PRO A 219 31.86 6.25 -21.92
N ASP A 220 31.47 7.12 -20.99
CA ASP A 220 31.39 6.82 -19.56
C ASP A 220 30.06 6.12 -19.22
N ALA A 221 30.14 5.06 -18.41
CA ALA A 221 28.95 4.23 -18.14
C ALA A 221 27.86 4.99 -17.34
N LEU A 222 28.21 5.88 -16.40
CA LEU A 222 27.23 6.68 -15.67
C LEU A 222 26.51 7.67 -16.61
N THR A 223 27.25 8.32 -17.51
CA THR A 223 26.66 9.19 -18.54
C THR A 223 25.74 8.40 -19.49
N ALA A 224 26.14 7.19 -19.88
CA ALA A 224 25.31 6.31 -20.70
C ALA A 224 24.03 5.89 -19.96
N LEU A 225 24.14 5.52 -18.68
CA LEU A 225 22.99 5.18 -17.83
C LEU A 225 22.03 6.37 -17.69
N CYS A 226 22.52 7.56 -17.40
CA CYS A 226 21.66 8.76 -17.28
C CYS A 226 20.89 9.04 -18.60
N ARG A 227 21.54 8.87 -19.76
CA ARG A 227 20.88 9.02 -21.06
C ARG A 227 19.84 7.93 -21.30
N LEU A 228 20.12 6.69 -20.90
CA LEU A 228 19.17 5.59 -20.99
C LEU A 228 17.93 5.84 -20.11
N LEU A 229 18.15 6.23 -18.86
CA LEU A 229 17.06 6.53 -17.92
C LEU A 229 16.17 7.71 -18.40
N ALA A 230 16.77 8.71 -19.05
CA ALA A 230 16.02 9.82 -19.62
C ALA A 230 15.06 9.38 -20.73
N THR A 231 15.25 8.23 -21.38
CA THR A 231 14.35 7.72 -22.41
C THR A 231 13.06 7.10 -21.85
N LEU A 232 12.97 6.91 -20.55
CA LEU A 232 11.75 6.40 -19.91
C LEU A 232 10.57 7.36 -20.04
N HIS A 233 10.84 8.64 -20.30
CA HIS A 233 9.84 9.69 -20.45
C HIS A 233 9.98 10.44 -21.76
N ASP A 234 8.86 10.92 -22.31
CA ASP A 234 8.86 11.89 -23.40
C ASP A 234 9.09 13.32 -22.87
N GLU A 235 9.07 14.32 -23.79
CA GLU A 235 9.30 15.73 -23.43
C GLU A 235 8.20 16.31 -22.52
N ALA A 236 6.98 15.76 -22.53
CA ALA A 236 5.90 16.15 -21.65
C ALA A 236 5.94 15.43 -20.29
N GLY A 237 6.79 14.42 -20.13
CA GLY A 237 6.91 13.61 -18.93
C GLY A 237 5.97 12.39 -18.89
N ASN A 238 5.32 12.04 -20.01
CA ASN A 238 4.62 10.76 -20.10
C ASN A 238 5.61 9.61 -20.20
N VAL A 239 5.20 8.42 -19.73
CA VAL A 239 6.02 7.22 -19.89
C VAL A 239 6.12 6.84 -21.37
N ALA A 240 7.35 6.73 -21.89
CA ALA A 240 7.67 6.47 -23.30
C ALA A 240 7.94 4.98 -23.59
N ILE A 241 7.62 4.07 -22.67
CA ILE A 241 7.79 2.63 -22.84
C ILE A 241 6.63 2.10 -23.70
N GLU A 242 6.96 1.61 -24.90
CA GLU A 242 5.96 1.05 -25.83
C GLU A 242 5.32 -0.22 -25.26
N GLY A 243 4.02 -0.41 -25.47
CA GLY A 243 3.26 -1.59 -25.00
C GLY A 243 2.66 -1.45 -23.60
N LEU A 244 2.87 -0.34 -22.91
CA LEU A 244 2.13 -0.02 -21.70
C LEU A 244 0.76 0.60 -22.03
N VAL A 245 -0.25 0.20 -21.25
CA VAL A 245 -1.62 0.66 -21.45
C VAL A 245 -2.00 1.74 -20.44
N SER A 246 -3.00 2.56 -20.83
CA SER A 246 -3.68 3.51 -19.94
C SER A 246 -5.13 3.06 -19.74
N GLY A 247 -5.63 3.18 -18.52
CA GLY A 247 -7.04 2.93 -18.20
C GLY A 247 -7.89 4.19 -18.39
N THR A 248 -9.20 4.02 -18.19
CA THR A 248 -10.15 5.14 -18.18
C THR A 248 -10.38 5.56 -16.73
N ALA A 249 -10.14 6.82 -16.43
CA ALA A 249 -10.38 7.40 -15.11
C ALA A 249 -11.87 7.73 -14.91
N PRO A 250 -12.37 7.70 -13.67
CA PRO A 250 -13.64 8.30 -13.32
C PRO A 250 -13.58 9.82 -13.49
N ASP A 251 -14.74 10.44 -13.68
CA ASP A 251 -14.89 11.91 -13.72
C ASP A 251 -14.85 12.46 -12.28
N LEU A 252 -13.66 12.57 -11.73
CA LEU A 252 -13.39 13.12 -10.41
C LEU A 252 -12.56 14.39 -10.56
N ASP A 253 -13.04 15.47 -9.96
CA ASP A 253 -12.28 16.70 -9.86
C ASP A 253 -11.23 16.57 -8.73
N TYR A 254 -9.96 16.72 -9.11
CA TYR A 254 -8.82 16.75 -8.18
C TYR A 254 -8.12 18.12 -8.39
N PRO A 255 -8.42 19.11 -7.55
CA PRO A 255 -7.93 20.46 -7.74
C PRO A 255 -6.39 20.56 -7.67
N GLU A 256 -5.80 21.46 -8.47
CA GLU A 256 -4.34 21.63 -8.52
C GLU A 256 -3.76 22.17 -7.20
N ASP A 257 -4.48 23.04 -6.52
CA ASP A 257 -4.09 23.58 -5.20
C ASP A 257 -4.04 22.47 -4.14
N ARG A 258 -4.99 21.54 -4.17
CA ARG A 258 -4.98 20.35 -3.33
C ARG A 258 -3.76 19.47 -3.62
N LEU A 259 -3.47 19.21 -4.91
CA LEU A 259 -2.30 18.43 -5.30
C LEU A 259 -1.00 19.09 -4.79
N GLN A 260 -0.90 20.40 -4.92
CA GLN A 260 0.25 21.18 -4.44
C GLN A 260 0.44 21.04 -2.92
N GLU A 261 -0.64 21.14 -2.16
CA GLU A 261 -0.64 21.01 -0.71
C GLU A 261 -0.25 19.60 -0.26
N GLU A 262 -0.85 18.57 -0.85
CA GLU A 262 -0.59 17.17 -0.51
C GLU A 262 0.81 16.70 -0.90
N THR A 263 1.35 17.18 -2.02
CA THR A 263 2.66 16.75 -2.53
C THR A 263 3.83 17.62 -2.08
N GLY A 264 3.57 18.86 -1.68
CA GLY A 264 4.62 19.85 -1.39
C GLY A 264 5.44 20.22 -2.63
N LEU A 265 4.86 20.15 -3.83
CA LEU A 265 5.52 20.52 -5.08
C LEU A 265 6.05 21.95 -5.01
N LEU A 266 7.35 22.15 -5.26
CA LEU A 266 8.00 23.43 -5.11
C LEU A 266 7.48 24.46 -6.12
N GLU A 267 7.43 25.74 -5.72
CA GLU A 267 7.04 26.83 -6.61
C GLU A 267 7.89 26.87 -7.89
N GLY A 268 7.23 26.95 -9.04
CA GLY A 268 7.87 26.97 -10.36
C GLY A 268 8.23 25.60 -10.92
N VAL A 269 7.99 24.50 -10.20
CA VAL A 269 8.10 23.13 -10.73
C VAL A 269 6.78 22.76 -11.39
N SER A 270 6.84 22.33 -12.66
CA SER A 270 5.67 21.90 -13.41
C SER A 270 5.34 20.43 -13.10
N GLN A 271 4.05 20.09 -13.12
CA GLN A 271 3.60 18.72 -13.14
C GLN A 271 4.05 18.02 -14.43
N THR A 272 4.19 16.68 -14.38
CA THR A 272 4.60 15.87 -15.53
C THR A 272 3.43 15.11 -16.13
N GLY A 273 3.49 14.86 -17.44
CA GLY A 273 2.53 14.06 -18.20
C GLY A 273 1.24 14.82 -18.55
N ASP A 274 0.51 14.25 -19.50
CA ASP A 274 -0.74 14.78 -20.04
C ASP A 274 -1.97 14.15 -19.39
N GLY A 275 -3.10 14.87 -19.38
CA GLY A 275 -4.40 14.43 -18.86
C GLY A 275 -4.66 14.93 -17.44
N SER A 276 -5.81 14.56 -16.88
CA SER A 276 -6.21 14.96 -15.54
C SER A 276 -5.28 14.38 -14.47
N VAL A 277 -5.27 14.98 -13.28
CA VAL A 277 -4.51 14.47 -12.13
C VAL A 277 -4.89 13.03 -11.81
N VAL A 278 -6.20 12.74 -11.79
CA VAL A 278 -6.75 11.40 -11.55
C VAL A 278 -6.28 10.36 -12.56
N GLU A 279 -6.25 10.71 -13.86
CA GLU A 279 -5.70 9.82 -14.89
C GLU A 279 -4.24 9.49 -14.63
N ARG A 280 -3.41 10.50 -14.37
CA ARG A 280 -1.97 10.34 -14.16
C ARG A 280 -1.65 9.57 -12.88
N MET A 281 -2.41 9.81 -11.80
CA MET A 281 -2.18 9.16 -10.51
C MET A 281 -2.58 7.68 -10.51
N TRP A 282 -3.69 7.30 -11.17
CA TRP A 282 -4.29 5.99 -10.97
C TRP A 282 -4.45 5.15 -12.23
N PHE A 283 -4.56 5.77 -13.41
CA PHE A 283 -4.98 5.10 -14.65
C PHE A 283 -3.97 5.16 -15.78
N LYS A 284 -2.85 5.85 -15.58
CA LYS A 284 -1.72 5.87 -16.51
C LYS A 284 -0.50 5.21 -15.87
N PRO A 285 0.42 4.63 -16.68
CA PRO A 285 1.70 4.17 -16.15
C PRO A 285 2.52 5.36 -15.64
N SER A 286 3.37 5.10 -14.64
CA SER A 286 4.39 6.05 -14.22
C SER A 286 5.71 5.33 -14.02
N ALA A 287 6.84 5.94 -14.42
CA ALA A 287 8.17 5.38 -14.28
C ALA A 287 8.99 6.23 -13.29
N SER A 288 9.74 5.58 -12.42
CA SER A 288 10.59 6.26 -11.45
C SER A 288 11.94 5.55 -11.35
N VAL A 289 13.00 6.34 -11.23
CA VAL A 289 14.34 5.85 -10.87
C VAL A 289 14.43 5.90 -9.35
N LEU A 290 14.44 4.73 -8.71
CA LEU A 290 14.42 4.64 -7.24
C LEU A 290 15.82 4.76 -6.63
N ALA A 291 16.86 4.32 -7.35
CA ALA A 291 18.22 4.36 -6.89
C ALA A 291 19.22 4.39 -8.07
N ILE A 292 20.38 4.98 -7.84
CA ILE A 292 21.55 4.91 -8.75
C ILE A 292 22.80 4.65 -7.92
N ASP A 293 23.54 3.61 -8.27
CA ASP A 293 24.88 3.38 -7.74
C ASP A 293 25.89 4.26 -8.48
N ALA A 294 26.34 5.31 -7.82
CA ALA A 294 27.34 6.23 -8.34
C ALA A 294 28.39 6.59 -7.29
N THR A 295 29.57 7.00 -7.75
CA THR A 295 30.60 7.50 -6.84
C THR A 295 30.11 8.77 -6.14
N PRO A 296 30.10 8.81 -4.79
CA PRO A 296 29.73 10.02 -4.05
C PRO A 296 30.57 11.22 -4.47
N VAL A 297 29.97 12.40 -4.59
CA VAL A 297 30.64 13.63 -5.04
C VAL A 297 31.95 13.90 -4.27
N ALA A 298 31.95 13.68 -2.93
CA ALA A 298 33.12 13.85 -2.08
C ALA A 298 34.27 12.86 -2.39
N LYS A 299 34.02 11.79 -3.14
CA LYS A 299 35.00 10.77 -3.56
C LYS A 299 35.23 10.79 -5.07
N ALA A 300 34.71 11.80 -5.78
CA ALA A 300 34.85 11.92 -7.22
C ALA A 300 36.32 12.08 -7.62
N SER A 301 36.68 11.46 -8.73
CA SER A 301 38.01 11.56 -9.37
C SER A 301 37.84 11.79 -10.88
N ASN A 302 38.92 12.20 -11.58
CA ASN A 302 38.91 12.38 -13.03
C ASN A 302 38.93 11.03 -13.77
N THR A 303 37.95 10.16 -13.47
CA THR A 303 37.85 8.79 -14.00
C THR A 303 36.54 8.58 -14.74
N LEU A 304 36.61 8.05 -15.97
CA LEU A 304 35.46 7.46 -16.67
C LEU A 304 35.15 6.12 -16.01
N VAL A 305 33.92 5.94 -15.53
CA VAL A 305 33.52 4.70 -14.84
C VAL A 305 33.15 3.60 -15.84
N PRO A 306 33.60 2.34 -15.62
CA PRO A 306 33.36 1.25 -16.56
C PRO A 306 31.94 0.71 -16.53
N SER A 307 31.26 0.80 -15.40
CA SER A 307 29.90 0.29 -15.16
C SER A 307 29.15 1.19 -14.20
N ALA A 308 27.81 1.28 -14.38
CA ALA A 308 26.91 1.99 -13.49
C ALA A 308 25.56 1.25 -13.43
N ARG A 309 24.86 1.31 -12.30
CA ARG A 309 23.62 0.57 -12.05
C ARG A 309 22.53 1.47 -11.50
N ALA A 310 21.28 1.20 -11.87
CA ALA A 310 20.12 1.86 -11.34
C ALA A 310 18.98 0.87 -11.07
N LYS A 311 18.08 1.23 -10.13
CA LYS A 311 16.82 0.57 -9.91
C LYS A 311 15.70 1.41 -10.53
N VAL A 312 14.91 0.79 -11.43
CA VAL A 312 13.79 1.40 -12.14
C VAL A 312 12.50 0.70 -11.69
N SER A 313 11.47 1.48 -11.38
CA SER A 313 10.13 0.99 -11.07
C SER A 313 9.11 1.65 -11.98
N VAL A 314 8.23 0.84 -12.56
CA VAL A 314 7.10 1.28 -13.39
C VAL A 314 5.81 0.87 -12.72
N ARG A 315 4.95 1.83 -12.40
CA ARG A 315 3.58 1.57 -11.96
C ARG A 315 2.70 1.29 -13.17
N LEU A 316 1.88 0.26 -13.07
CA LEU A 316 1.08 -0.29 -14.16
C LEU A 316 -0.39 0.12 -14.01
N ALA A 317 -0.98 0.63 -15.09
CA ALA A 317 -2.39 0.98 -15.08
C ALA A 317 -3.31 -0.26 -14.93
N PRO A 318 -4.52 -0.11 -14.37
CA PRO A 318 -5.50 -1.19 -14.30
C PRO A 318 -5.81 -1.79 -15.69
N GLY A 319 -5.66 -3.11 -15.81
CA GLY A 319 -5.83 -3.86 -17.06
C GLY A 319 -4.53 -4.18 -17.80
N GLN A 320 -3.38 -3.73 -17.32
CA GLN A 320 -2.08 -4.13 -17.86
C GLN A 320 -1.73 -5.55 -17.42
N ASP A 321 -1.31 -6.40 -18.37
CA ASP A 321 -0.63 -7.67 -18.05
C ASP A 321 0.77 -7.37 -17.47
N PRO A 322 1.06 -7.80 -16.22
CA PRO A 322 2.30 -7.40 -15.55
C PRO A 322 3.54 -8.05 -16.18
N ALA A 323 3.44 -9.28 -16.69
CA ALA A 323 4.56 -9.94 -17.36
C ALA A 323 4.85 -9.29 -18.73
N ALA A 324 3.81 -8.83 -19.45
CA ALA A 324 4.00 -8.06 -20.69
C ALA A 324 4.66 -6.70 -20.39
N ALA A 325 4.28 -6.05 -19.31
CA ALA A 325 4.89 -4.78 -18.90
C ALA A 325 6.37 -4.92 -18.53
N ALA A 326 6.74 -5.97 -17.78
CA ALA A 326 8.13 -6.27 -17.46
C ALA A 326 8.97 -6.48 -18.73
N ARG A 327 8.46 -7.27 -19.69
CA ARG A 327 9.13 -7.46 -20.99
C ARG A 327 9.25 -6.15 -21.79
N ALA A 328 8.22 -5.30 -21.77
CA ALA A 328 8.25 -4.01 -22.43
C ALA A 328 9.31 -3.07 -21.83
N LEU A 329 9.44 -3.05 -20.50
CA LEU A 329 10.49 -2.30 -19.79
C LEU A 329 11.88 -2.81 -20.19
N GLU A 330 12.10 -4.13 -20.17
CA GLU A 330 13.39 -4.73 -20.57
C GLU A 330 13.75 -4.41 -22.03
N GLU A 331 12.80 -4.55 -22.95
CA GLU A 331 12.99 -4.24 -24.36
C GLU A 331 13.31 -2.75 -24.57
N HIS A 332 12.59 -1.87 -23.88
CA HIS A 332 12.84 -0.43 -23.92
C HIS A 332 14.26 -0.10 -23.48
N LEU A 333 14.71 -0.66 -22.34
CA LEU A 333 16.06 -0.42 -21.82
C LEU A 333 17.14 -0.98 -22.74
N ARG A 334 16.94 -2.14 -23.38
CA ARG A 334 17.89 -2.73 -24.30
C ARG A 334 17.98 -1.98 -25.62
N SER A 335 16.84 -1.61 -26.19
CA SER A 335 16.77 -0.95 -27.52
C SER A 335 17.23 0.51 -27.49
N ASN A 336 17.13 1.19 -26.35
CA ASN A 336 17.58 2.56 -26.18
C ASN A 336 18.98 2.72 -25.60
N ALA A 337 19.77 1.63 -25.51
CA ALA A 337 21.13 1.67 -25.01
C ALA A 337 22.01 2.62 -25.87
N PRO A 338 22.50 3.74 -25.31
CA PRO A 338 23.26 4.71 -26.09
C PRO A 338 24.61 4.15 -26.44
N TRP A 339 25.10 4.49 -27.66
CA TRP A 339 26.47 4.16 -28.17
C TRP A 339 26.83 2.66 -28.16
N GLY A 340 25.81 1.77 -28.18
CA GLY A 340 26.02 0.34 -28.11
C GLY A 340 26.55 -0.16 -26.76
N ALA A 341 26.25 0.58 -25.67
CA ALA A 341 26.58 0.16 -24.31
C ALA A 341 25.94 -1.20 -23.99
N ARG A 342 26.67 -2.03 -23.24
CA ARG A 342 26.12 -3.32 -22.78
C ARG A 342 25.14 -3.07 -21.66
N VAL A 343 23.93 -3.63 -21.80
CA VAL A 343 22.84 -3.54 -20.80
C VAL A 343 22.54 -4.93 -20.27
N GLU A 344 22.66 -5.08 -18.96
CA GLU A 344 22.22 -6.26 -18.19
C GLU A 344 21.06 -5.85 -17.32
N ILE A 345 20.02 -6.68 -17.26
CA ILE A 345 18.77 -6.39 -16.50
C ILE A 345 18.50 -7.59 -15.62
N ASP A 346 18.24 -7.30 -14.35
CA ASP A 346 17.74 -8.25 -13.37
C ASP A 346 16.31 -7.81 -12.97
N SER A 347 15.32 -8.64 -13.32
CA SER A 347 13.90 -8.35 -13.06
C SER A 347 13.56 -8.79 -11.65
N GLU A 348 13.19 -7.85 -10.77
CA GLU A 348 13.03 -8.11 -9.35
C GLU A 348 11.58 -8.31 -8.91
N GLN A 349 10.68 -7.43 -9.35
CA GLN A 349 9.33 -7.36 -8.82
C GLN A 349 8.31 -7.22 -9.94
N VAL A 350 7.27 -8.04 -9.88
CA VAL A 350 6.11 -7.96 -10.77
C VAL A 350 4.85 -8.14 -9.94
N GLY A 351 4.00 -7.11 -9.88
CA GLY A 351 2.72 -7.11 -9.18
C GLY A 351 1.57 -6.76 -10.12
N ALA A 352 0.49 -7.53 -10.06
CA ALA A 352 -0.67 -7.30 -10.92
C ALA A 352 -1.45 -6.05 -10.48
N PRO A 353 -1.93 -5.22 -11.42
CA PRO A 353 -2.94 -4.21 -11.13
C PRO A 353 -4.31 -4.89 -10.91
N SER A 354 -5.18 -4.25 -10.14
CA SER A 354 -6.51 -4.77 -9.85
C SER A 354 -7.60 -3.81 -10.29
N ARG A 355 -8.75 -4.36 -10.69
CA ARG A 355 -10.04 -3.66 -10.78
C ARG A 355 -11.03 -4.34 -9.88
N ILE A 356 -11.70 -3.56 -9.06
CA ILE A 356 -12.70 -4.02 -8.11
C ILE A 356 -14.06 -3.52 -8.59
N THR A 357 -15.00 -4.45 -8.76
CA THR A 357 -16.36 -4.12 -9.13
C THR A 357 -17.23 -4.10 -7.87
N LEU A 358 -17.82 -2.95 -7.60
CA LEU A 358 -18.70 -2.75 -6.45
C LEU A 358 -20.16 -2.85 -6.86
N ASP A 359 -20.62 -4.07 -7.17
CA ASP A 359 -21.98 -4.35 -7.64
C ASP A 359 -22.77 -5.22 -6.66
N GLY A 360 -24.09 -5.13 -6.76
CA GLY A 360 -25.03 -5.99 -6.05
C GLY A 360 -25.30 -5.58 -4.60
N PRO A 361 -26.12 -6.40 -3.90
CA PRO A 361 -26.66 -6.02 -2.59
C PRO A 361 -25.61 -5.80 -1.50
N ARG A 362 -24.49 -6.57 -1.55
CA ARG A 362 -23.40 -6.45 -0.57
C ARG A 362 -22.64 -5.12 -0.74
N ALA A 363 -22.43 -4.67 -1.98
CA ALA A 363 -21.82 -3.38 -2.25
C ALA A 363 -22.72 -2.22 -1.83
N GLU A 364 -24.03 -2.33 -2.06
CA GLU A 364 -25.00 -1.34 -1.58
C GLU A 364 -25.05 -1.28 -0.04
N ALA A 365 -24.95 -2.43 0.64
CA ALA A 365 -24.85 -2.48 2.11
C ALA A 365 -23.58 -1.74 2.61
N ALA A 366 -22.47 -1.86 1.89
CA ALA A 366 -21.25 -1.12 2.20
C ALA A 366 -21.43 0.39 1.98
N ARG A 367 -21.92 0.83 0.82
CA ARG A 367 -22.18 2.25 0.56
C ARG A 367 -23.12 2.87 1.60
N ALA A 368 -24.17 2.13 2.00
CA ALA A 368 -25.11 2.58 3.04
C ALA A 368 -24.42 2.74 4.40
N ALA A 369 -23.54 1.80 4.78
CA ALA A 369 -22.79 1.85 6.02
C ALA A 369 -21.86 3.07 6.08
N PHE A 370 -21.12 3.33 5.02
CA PHE A 370 -20.23 4.49 4.93
C PHE A 370 -21.00 5.82 4.92
N ARG A 371 -22.10 5.89 4.16
CA ARG A 371 -22.99 7.08 4.16
C ARG A 371 -23.55 7.36 5.54
N GLU A 372 -24.00 6.35 6.27
CA GLU A 372 -24.54 6.52 7.61
C GLU A 372 -23.46 6.98 8.61
N ALA A 373 -22.27 6.39 8.54
CA ALA A 373 -21.17 6.69 9.46
C ALA A 373 -20.54 8.07 9.23
N PHE A 374 -20.32 8.45 7.98
CA PHE A 374 -19.66 9.71 7.61
C PHE A 374 -20.66 10.86 7.35
N GLY A 375 -21.92 10.55 7.10
CA GLY A 375 -22.93 11.55 6.74
C GLY A 375 -22.87 12.02 5.27
N VAL A 376 -21.97 11.45 4.48
CA VAL A 376 -21.74 11.72 3.04
C VAL A 376 -21.48 10.41 2.31
N ASP A 377 -21.70 10.41 1.00
CA ASP A 377 -21.38 9.25 0.16
C ASP A 377 -19.88 9.02 0.05
N ALA A 378 -19.48 7.76 0.04
CA ALA A 378 -18.09 7.38 -0.24
C ALA A 378 -17.75 7.70 -1.71
N VAL A 379 -16.53 8.20 -1.94
CA VAL A 379 -15.99 8.44 -3.28
C VAL A 379 -15.35 7.15 -3.79
N GLU A 380 -15.70 6.74 -4.99
CA GLU A 380 -15.01 5.63 -5.64
C GLU A 380 -13.71 6.14 -6.28
N ILE A 381 -12.56 5.68 -5.77
CA ILE A 381 -11.24 6.15 -6.16
C ILE A 381 -10.39 5.02 -6.75
N GLY A 382 -9.29 5.41 -7.43
CA GLY A 382 -8.17 4.51 -7.66
C GLY A 382 -7.09 4.68 -6.58
N CYS A 383 -6.20 3.72 -6.46
CA CYS A 383 -5.00 3.82 -5.63
C CYS A 383 -3.73 3.69 -6.49
N GLY A 384 -2.75 4.53 -6.21
CA GLY A 384 -1.45 4.53 -6.91
C GLY A 384 -0.53 3.38 -6.49
N GLY A 385 -0.78 2.76 -5.34
CA GLY A 385 -0.08 1.59 -4.83
C GLY A 385 -0.67 0.27 -5.34
N SER A 386 0.02 -0.82 -5.06
CA SER A 386 -0.47 -2.18 -5.24
C SER A 386 -0.62 -2.81 -3.86
N ILE A 387 -1.76 -3.43 -3.62
CA ILE A 387 -2.00 -4.27 -2.45
C ILE A 387 -2.16 -5.69 -2.99
N PRO A 388 -1.11 -6.54 -2.94
CA PRO A 388 -1.08 -7.82 -3.65
C PRO A 388 -2.25 -8.73 -3.30
N ILE A 389 -2.65 -8.75 -2.03
CA ILE A 389 -3.73 -9.60 -1.50
C ILE A 389 -5.10 -9.31 -2.16
N VAL A 390 -5.34 -8.08 -2.62
CA VAL A 390 -6.61 -7.68 -3.25
C VAL A 390 -6.84 -8.43 -4.56
N ALA A 391 -5.82 -8.50 -5.43
CA ALA A 391 -5.88 -9.26 -6.67
C ALA A 391 -6.08 -10.76 -6.38
N GLU A 392 -5.34 -11.30 -5.43
CA GLU A 392 -5.40 -12.71 -5.05
C GLU A 392 -6.77 -13.12 -4.50
N PHE A 393 -7.40 -12.28 -3.66
CA PHE A 393 -8.75 -12.55 -3.16
C PHE A 393 -9.80 -12.56 -4.29
N ALA A 394 -9.72 -11.60 -5.21
CA ALA A 394 -10.63 -11.53 -6.34
C ALA A 394 -10.49 -12.74 -7.27
N ASP A 395 -9.27 -13.15 -7.59
CA ASP A 395 -8.98 -14.26 -8.51
C ASP A 395 -9.36 -15.62 -7.91
N ARG A 396 -9.09 -15.83 -6.62
CA ARG A 396 -9.36 -17.10 -5.95
C ARG A 396 -10.83 -17.29 -5.54
N ASN A 397 -11.56 -16.20 -5.37
CA ASN A 397 -12.96 -16.21 -4.93
C ASN A 397 -13.85 -15.36 -5.84
N PRO A 398 -14.09 -15.76 -7.10
CA PRO A 398 -14.76 -14.96 -8.13
C PRO A 398 -16.25 -14.70 -7.88
N GLY A 399 -16.78 -14.91 -6.73
CA GLY A 399 -18.15 -14.55 -6.32
C GLY A 399 -18.17 -13.70 -5.06
N ALA A 400 -17.02 -13.45 -4.47
CA ALA A 400 -16.89 -12.63 -3.29
C ALA A 400 -16.82 -11.12 -3.66
N LEU A 401 -17.31 -10.30 -2.75
CA LEU A 401 -17.10 -8.85 -2.83
C LEU A 401 -15.77 -8.51 -2.14
N VAL A 402 -14.88 -7.81 -2.82
CA VAL A 402 -13.68 -7.21 -2.21
C VAL A 402 -13.96 -5.73 -1.98
N LEU A 403 -13.86 -5.28 -0.74
CA LEU A 403 -13.96 -3.90 -0.32
C LEU A 403 -12.58 -3.44 0.15
N VAL A 404 -12.01 -2.45 -0.51
CA VAL A 404 -10.79 -1.80 -0.06
C VAL A 404 -11.18 -0.46 0.54
N THR A 405 -11.03 -0.38 1.85
CA THR A 405 -11.44 0.74 2.71
C THR A 405 -10.22 1.41 3.32
N ALA A 406 -10.39 2.49 4.04
CA ALA A 406 -9.29 3.27 4.56
C ALA A 406 -9.52 3.72 6.01
N VAL A 407 -8.42 3.80 6.75
CA VAL A 407 -8.30 4.60 7.97
C VAL A 407 -7.41 5.83 7.75
N THR A 408 -6.62 5.82 6.69
CA THR A 408 -5.72 6.91 6.31
C THR A 408 -6.44 8.03 5.55
N ASP A 409 -5.84 9.19 5.50
CA ASP A 409 -6.28 10.35 4.72
C ASP A 409 -5.05 11.01 4.05
N PRO A 410 -5.22 11.98 3.12
CA PRO A 410 -4.09 12.61 2.42
C PRO A 410 -3.03 13.26 3.31
N ASN A 411 -3.37 13.58 4.57
CA ASN A 411 -2.45 14.14 5.55
C ASN A 411 -1.76 13.08 6.42
N SER A 412 -2.07 11.81 6.23
CA SER A 412 -1.52 10.72 7.06
C SER A 412 -0.03 10.50 6.89
N ARG A 413 0.56 10.91 5.74
CA ARG A 413 2.00 10.79 5.44
C ARG A 413 2.52 9.35 5.60
N MET A 414 1.77 8.36 5.13
CA MET A 414 2.22 6.97 5.10
C MET A 414 3.66 6.88 4.57
N HIS A 415 4.50 6.05 5.19
CA HIS A 415 5.94 5.90 4.92
C HIS A 415 6.77 7.17 5.18
N GLY A 416 6.15 8.31 5.51
CA GLY A 416 6.83 9.58 5.78
C GLY A 416 7.18 9.82 7.25
N ILE A 417 7.83 10.95 7.48
CA ILE A 417 8.07 11.51 8.82
C ILE A 417 6.74 12.09 9.34
N ASP A 418 6.49 11.96 10.65
CA ASP A 418 5.25 12.40 11.30
C ASP A 418 3.99 11.75 10.70
N GLU A 419 4.05 10.46 10.36
CA GLU A 419 2.86 9.68 10.03
C GLU A 419 1.79 9.86 11.11
N SER A 420 0.52 9.98 10.68
CA SER A 420 -0.56 10.25 11.62
C SER A 420 -1.93 9.74 11.16
N LEU A 421 -2.77 9.39 12.12
CA LEU A 421 -4.15 8.95 11.98
C LEU A 421 -5.09 10.03 12.50
N ASP A 422 -6.09 10.44 11.72
CA ASP A 422 -7.18 11.29 12.20
C ASP A 422 -8.14 10.48 13.09
N LEU A 423 -8.26 10.89 14.37
CA LEU A 423 -9.07 10.14 15.35
C LEU A 423 -10.57 10.29 15.11
N GLY A 424 -11.00 11.37 14.47
CA GLY A 424 -12.39 11.59 14.09
C GLY A 424 -12.82 10.67 12.95
N ASP A 425 -11.98 10.53 11.94
CA ASP A 425 -12.23 9.64 10.81
C ASP A 425 -12.04 8.16 11.20
N PHE A 426 -11.09 7.85 12.08
CA PHE A 426 -10.97 6.52 12.68
C PHE A 426 -12.26 6.09 13.38
N ALA A 427 -12.89 6.99 14.15
CA ALA A 427 -14.16 6.72 14.82
C ALA A 427 -15.29 6.44 13.82
N LYS A 428 -15.37 7.22 12.74
CA LYS A 428 -16.37 7.03 11.68
C LYS A 428 -16.11 5.75 10.88
N ALA A 429 -14.85 5.43 10.57
CA ALA A 429 -14.48 4.20 9.88
C ALA A 429 -14.85 2.96 10.73
N ALA A 430 -14.61 3.00 12.05
CA ALA A 430 -15.03 1.94 12.97
C ALA A 430 -16.56 1.78 13.03
N LEU A 431 -17.29 2.88 12.96
CA LEU A 431 -18.75 2.84 12.83
C LEU A 431 -19.18 2.27 11.49
N ALA A 432 -18.54 2.67 10.39
CA ALA A 432 -18.85 2.17 9.05
C ALA A 432 -18.66 0.64 8.95
N GLU A 433 -17.55 0.11 9.46
CA GLU A 433 -17.32 -1.34 9.48
C GLU A 433 -18.33 -2.06 10.39
N THR A 434 -18.66 -1.50 11.55
CA THR A 434 -19.72 -2.05 12.43
C THR A 434 -21.08 -2.10 11.73
N LEU A 435 -21.46 -1.02 11.04
CA LEU A 435 -22.69 -0.95 10.26
C LEU A 435 -22.67 -1.92 9.07
N LEU A 436 -21.52 -2.07 8.39
CA LEU A 436 -21.36 -3.04 7.31
C LEU A 436 -21.63 -4.46 7.79
N LEU A 437 -21.01 -4.89 8.90
CA LEU A 437 -21.25 -6.21 9.48
C LEU A 437 -22.73 -6.41 9.85
N ASN A 438 -23.39 -5.37 10.37
CA ASN A 438 -24.81 -5.41 10.68
C ASN A 438 -25.68 -5.48 9.42
N ASN A 439 -25.39 -4.69 8.40
CA ASN A 439 -26.18 -4.62 7.17
C ASN A 439 -26.07 -5.91 6.32
N LEU A 440 -24.95 -6.62 6.43
CA LEU A 440 -24.72 -7.90 5.74
C LEU A 440 -25.51 -9.06 6.39
N ALA A 441 -26.01 -8.90 7.60
CA ALA A 441 -26.81 -9.91 8.27
C ALA A 441 -28.27 -9.98 7.77
N GLY A 442 -28.76 -8.98 7.03
CA GLY A 442 -30.10 -8.90 6.45
C GLY A 442 -31.00 -7.93 7.19
#